data_19ec8b0bcb4b6a4429a18d513105860b
#
_entry.id   19ec8b0bcb4b6a4429a18d513105860b
#
_cell.length_a   1.000
_cell.length_b   1.000
_cell.length_c   1.000
_cell.angle_alpha   90.00
_cell.angle_beta   90.00
_cell.angle_gamma   90.00
#
_symmetry.space_group_name_H-M   'P 1'
#
loop_
_entity.id
_entity.type
_entity.pdbx_description
1 polymer ?
#
loop_
_entity_poly.entity_id
_entity_poly.type
_entity_poly.pdbx_seq_one_letter_code
_entity_poly.pdbx_strand_id
1 'polypeptide(L)'
;MYMAVAASTAQAQSPFSFYAEAGIGTSRLYGKHSCCDTRIACKAGIGAKYALNKTWVLQSALEFVSIGGKDDMDYVKNAKMNELYLQIPVRIAARLPLGKDYHASLNAGPYIACGVGGKTSGSIPYYHDTGSSDGNRLFKIDTFGNILENNAGNRRLDGGIIVGITFEYRRLIIGAEAQVGLVKINQQLRQVIDTEEFHNYLPRNFASFFTVGYKFR
;
A
#
# COMPACT_ATOMS: atom_id res chain seq x y z
N MET A 1 28.92 54.56 -24.52
CA MET A 1 29.19 53.19 -24.03
C MET A 1 28.02 52.81 -23.12
N TYR A 2 27.00 52.18 -23.70
CA TYR A 2 25.82 51.75 -22.99
C TYR A 2 25.99 50.31 -22.54
N MET A 3 26.09 50.12 -21.20
CA MET A 3 26.03 48.80 -20.59
C MET A 3 24.57 48.32 -20.58
N ALA A 4 24.26 47.38 -21.43
CA ALA A 4 22.98 46.65 -21.34
C ALA A 4 23.04 45.68 -20.19
N VAL A 5 22.34 45.97 -19.12
CA VAL A 5 22.10 45.04 -18.01
C VAL A 5 21.05 44.05 -18.51
N ALA A 6 21.48 42.86 -18.90
CA ALA A 6 20.59 41.74 -19.17
C ALA A 6 19.99 41.27 -17.85
N ALA A 7 18.77 41.74 -17.58
CA ALA A 7 17.94 41.18 -16.51
C ALA A 7 17.54 39.76 -16.95
N SER A 8 18.25 38.77 -16.43
CA SER A 8 17.82 37.38 -16.52
C SER A 8 16.53 37.22 -15.69
N THR A 9 15.39 37.17 -16.36
CA THR A 9 14.13 36.75 -15.75
C THR A 9 14.28 35.31 -15.31
N ALA A 10 14.68 35.10 -14.06
CA ALA A 10 14.56 33.83 -13.39
C ALA A 10 13.06 33.52 -13.34
N GLN A 11 12.57 32.71 -14.26
CA GLN A 11 11.23 32.15 -14.16
C GLN A 11 11.16 31.39 -12.84
N ALA A 12 10.50 31.98 -11.85
CA ALA A 12 10.22 31.32 -10.58
C ALA A 12 9.34 30.09 -10.89
N GLN A 13 9.97 28.94 -11.04
CA GLN A 13 9.23 27.69 -11.15
C GLN A 13 8.40 27.55 -9.89
N SER A 14 7.10 27.40 -10.04
CA SER A 14 6.19 27.12 -8.93
C SER A 14 6.77 25.98 -8.08
N PRO A 15 6.92 26.13 -6.75
CA PRO A 15 7.44 25.08 -5.90
C PRO A 15 6.53 23.84 -5.87
N PHE A 16 5.30 23.99 -6.36
CA PHE A 16 4.31 22.91 -6.48
C PHE A 16 4.37 22.23 -7.85
N SER A 17 4.29 20.90 -7.83
CA SER A 17 4.03 20.09 -9.01
C SER A 17 3.02 18.97 -8.67
N PHE A 18 2.14 18.66 -9.63
CA PHE A 18 1.14 17.61 -9.49
C PHE A 18 1.52 16.42 -10.37
N TYR A 19 1.16 15.25 -9.92
CA TYR A 19 1.44 14.00 -10.65
C TYR A 19 0.30 13.00 -10.47
N ALA A 20 0.19 12.07 -11.40
CA ALA A 20 -0.59 10.84 -11.24
C ALA A 20 0.39 9.67 -11.34
N GLU A 21 0.11 8.62 -10.59
CA GLU A 21 0.90 7.38 -10.64
C GLU A 21 0.01 6.16 -10.56
N ALA A 22 0.48 5.07 -11.17
CA ALA A 22 -0.06 3.74 -11.01
C ALA A 22 1.07 2.76 -10.76
N GLY A 23 0.78 1.69 -10.04
CA GLY A 23 1.77 0.68 -9.70
C GLY A 23 1.18 -0.70 -9.62
N ILE A 24 2.03 -1.66 -9.93
CA ILE A 24 1.77 -3.08 -9.74
C ILE A 24 2.88 -3.67 -8.87
N GLY A 25 2.53 -4.66 -8.08
CA GLY A 25 3.50 -5.26 -7.19
C GLY A 25 2.96 -6.48 -6.48
N THR A 26 3.45 -6.69 -5.29
CA THR A 26 3.08 -7.84 -4.47
C THR A 26 2.75 -7.40 -3.06
N SER A 27 1.85 -8.11 -2.41
CA SER A 27 1.54 -7.93 -1.00
C SER A 27 1.41 -9.26 -0.28
N ARG A 28 1.64 -9.22 1.01
CA ARG A 28 1.45 -10.35 1.93
C ARG A 28 1.10 -9.82 3.32
N LEU A 29 0.55 -10.70 4.12
CA LEU A 29 0.40 -10.47 5.55
C LEU A 29 1.66 -10.98 6.25
N TYR A 30 2.18 -10.25 7.23
CA TYR A 30 3.33 -10.65 8.02
C TYR A 30 3.05 -10.57 9.53
N GLY A 31 3.64 -11.49 10.28
CA GLY A 31 3.51 -11.59 11.72
C GLY A 31 4.26 -12.83 12.22
N LYS A 32 4.30 -13.03 13.54
CA LYS A 32 4.82 -14.30 14.09
C LYS A 32 3.89 -15.43 13.63
N HIS A 33 4.43 -16.47 12.99
CA HIS A 33 3.70 -17.61 12.44
C HIS A 33 2.71 -17.31 11.28
N SER A 34 2.85 -16.18 10.62
CA SER A 34 2.09 -15.89 9.41
C SER A 34 2.77 -16.57 8.22
N CYS A 35 2.19 -17.68 7.74
CA CYS A 35 2.60 -18.41 6.53
C CYS A 35 1.85 -17.91 5.29
N CYS A 36 1.50 -16.62 5.24
CA CYS A 36 0.72 -16.09 4.13
C CYS A 36 1.53 -15.95 2.86
N ASP A 37 1.03 -16.56 1.80
CA ASP A 37 1.58 -16.45 0.46
C ASP A 37 1.38 -15.05 -0.12
N THR A 38 2.30 -14.71 -1.01
CA THR A 38 2.30 -13.43 -1.71
C THR A 38 1.18 -13.39 -2.76
N ARG A 39 0.49 -12.26 -2.86
CA ARG A 39 -0.48 -11.99 -3.93
C ARG A 39 -0.09 -10.76 -4.74
N ILE A 40 -0.66 -10.64 -5.93
CA ILE A 40 -0.55 -9.43 -6.75
C ILE A 40 -1.27 -8.28 -6.04
N ALA A 41 -0.60 -7.15 -5.97
CA ALA A 41 -1.08 -5.88 -5.44
C ALA A 41 -1.06 -4.82 -6.53
N CYS A 42 -1.93 -3.84 -6.44
CA CYS A 42 -1.94 -2.69 -7.34
C CYS A 42 -2.29 -1.42 -6.58
N LYS A 43 -1.83 -0.29 -7.11
CA LYS A 43 -2.17 1.03 -6.62
C LYS A 43 -2.35 2.02 -7.76
N ALA A 44 -3.15 3.05 -7.53
CA ALA A 44 -3.27 4.19 -8.43
C ALA A 44 -3.64 5.44 -7.62
N GLY A 45 -3.09 6.59 -7.99
CA GLY A 45 -3.37 7.81 -7.25
C GLY A 45 -2.91 9.07 -7.95
N ILE A 46 -3.26 10.18 -7.32
CA ILE A 46 -2.85 11.53 -7.70
C ILE A 46 -2.15 12.18 -6.52
N GLY A 47 -1.13 12.96 -6.78
CA GLY A 47 -0.35 13.57 -5.71
C GLY A 47 0.21 14.93 -6.07
N ALA A 48 0.78 15.57 -5.06
CA ALA A 48 1.48 16.82 -5.15
C ALA A 48 2.87 16.71 -4.53
N LYS A 49 3.81 17.43 -5.12
CA LYS A 49 5.17 17.60 -4.64
C LYS A 49 5.40 19.07 -4.35
N TYR A 50 6.00 19.37 -3.23
CA TYR A 50 6.43 20.71 -2.83
C TYR A 50 7.94 20.73 -2.63
N ALA A 51 8.66 21.49 -3.47
CA ALA A 51 10.09 21.65 -3.36
C ALA A 51 10.43 22.57 -2.18
N LEU A 52 10.96 22.02 -1.10
CA LEU A 52 11.46 22.78 0.05
C LEU A 52 12.75 23.53 -0.29
N ASN A 53 13.60 22.86 -1.06
CA ASN A 53 14.83 23.40 -1.61
C ASN A 53 15.30 22.56 -2.81
N LYS A 54 16.53 22.77 -3.29
CA LYS A 54 17.07 22.03 -4.45
C LYS A 54 17.19 20.51 -4.21
N THR A 55 17.29 20.08 -2.95
CA THR A 55 17.50 18.67 -2.58
C THR A 55 16.27 18.06 -1.93
N TRP A 56 15.54 18.78 -1.12
CA TRP A 56 14.43 18.23 -0.33
C TRP A 56 13.08 18.57 -0.91
N VAL A 57 12.24 17.55 -1.05
CA VAL A 57 10.90 17.66 -1.61
C VAL A 57 9.92 16.95 -0.66
N LEU A 58 8.87 17.65 -0.28
CA LEU A 58 7.73 17.07 0.44
C LEU A 58 6.75 16.53 -0.60
N GLN A 59 6.24 15.31 -0.40
CA GLN A 59 5.31 14.64 -1.31
C GLN A 59 4.11 14.12 -0.52
N SER A 60 2.92 14.31 -1.09
CA SER A 60 1.71 13.66 -0.59
C SER A 60 0.83 13.25 -1.76
N ALA A 61 -0.01 12.24 -1.55
CA ALA A 61 -0.90 11.72 -2.57
C ALA A 61 -2.22 11.24 -1.95
N LEU A 62 -3.21 11.05 -2.80
CA LEU A 62 -4.41 10.27 -2.51
C LEU A 62 -4.35 9.04 -3.41
N GLU A 63 -4.24 7.87 -2.79
CA GLU A 63 -3.99 6.61 -3.48
C GLU A 63 -5.07 5.57 -3.16
N PHE A 64 -5.58 4.88 -4.18
CA PHE A 64 -6.28 3.62 -4.04
C PHE A 64 -5.26 2.50 -4.06
N VAL A 65 -5.28 1.64 -3.03
CA VAL A 65 -4.32 0.55 -2.86
C VAL A 65 -5.06 -0.76 -2.62
N SER A 66 -4.83 -1.74 -3.49
CA SER A 66 -5.37 -3.09 -3.34
C SER A 66 -4.25 -4.02 -2.91
N ILE A 67 -4.34 -4.48 -1.66
CA ILE A 67 -3.35 -5.37 -1.00
C ILE A 67 -4.05 -6.54 -0.32
N GLY A 68 -3.31 -7.37 0.38
CA GLY A 68 -3.80 -8.49 1.17
C GLY A 68 -2.86 -9.69 1.10
N GLY A 69 -3.39 -10.89 1.35
CA GLY A 69 -2.62 -12.13 1.35
C GLY A 69 -3.41 -13.31 0.80
N LYS A 70 -2.70 -14.40 0.60
CA LYS A 70 -3.27 -15.74 0.38
C LYS A 70 -2.80 -16.63 1.51
N ASP A 71 -3.63 -17.59 1.88
CA ASP A 71 -3.26 -18.59 2.87
C ASP A 71 -3.91 -19.92 2.52
N ASP A 72 -3.17 -21.01 2.71
CA ASP A 72 -3.69 -22.37 2.64
C ASP A 72 -3.60 -22.95 4.05
N MET A 73 -4.66 -22.78 4.82
CA MET A 73 -4.80 -23.41 6.13
C MET A 73 -5.36 -24.83 6.01
N ASP A 74 -5.08 -25.68 6.99
CA ASP A 74 -5.56 -27.06 6.99
C ASP A 74 -7.07 -27.21 6.84
N TYR A 75 -7.83 -26.23 7.35
CA TYR A 75 -9.30 -26.22 7.32
C TYR A 75 -9.91 -25.25 6.31
N VAL A 76 -9.13 -24.37 5.68
CA VAL A 76 -9.60 -23.41 4.68
C VAL A 76 -8.61 -23.41 3.51
N LYS A 77 -9.00 -24.02 2.43
CA LYS A 77 -8.18 -24.08 1.21
C LYS A 77 -8.41 -22.85 0.32
N ASN A 78 -7.36 -22.41 -0.34
CA ASN A 78 -7.40 -21.25 -1.26
C ASN A 78 -7.96 -19.97 -0.62
N ALA A 79 -7.67 -19.73 0.66
CA ALA A 79 -8.05 -18.51 1.31
C ALA A 79 -7.37 -17.30 0.63
N LYS A 80 -8.16 -16.33 0.20
CA LYS A 80 -7.70 -15.09 -0.42
C LYS A 80 -8.34 -13.93 0.29
N MET A 81 -7.51 -13.08 0.88
CA MET A 81 -7.95 -11.83 1.49
C MET A 81 -7.60 -10.69 0.55
N ASN A 82 -8.57 -9.89 0.19
CA ASN A 82 -8.40 -8.66 -0.56
C ASN A 82 -8.85 -7.48 0.28
N GLU A 83 -7.98 -6.50 0.41
CA GLU A 83 -8.21 -5.25 1.12
C GLU A 83 -8.04 -4.09 0.13
N LEU A 84 -9.05 -3.26 0.01
CA LEU A 84 -9.00 -2.04 -0.78
C LEU A 84 -8.97 -0.85 0.17
N TYR A 85 -7.89 -0.09 0.11
CA TYR A 85 -7.66 1.09 0.95
C TYR A 85 -7.67 2.37 0.12
N LEU A 86 -8.19 3.42 0.72
CA LEU A 86 -7.89 4.81 0.36
C LEU A 86 -6.79 5.29 1.30
N GLN A 87 -5.63 5.65 0.75
CA GLN A 87 -4.41 5.92 1.49
C GLN A 87 -3.90 7.33 1.23
N ILE A 88 -3.36 7.96 2.26
CA ILE A 88 -2.68 9.25 2.18
C ILE A 88 -1.27 9.08 2.75
N PRO A 89 -0.25 8.93 1.90
CA PRO A 89 1.15 9.01 2.31
C PRO A 89 1.59 10.46 2.44
N VAL A 90 2.52 10.72 3.39
CA VAL A 90 3.27 11.96 3.49
C VAL A 90 4.75 11.60 3.52
N ARG A 91 5.47 11.89 2.45
CA ARG A 91 6.85 11.44 2.24
C ARG A 91 7.79 12.64 2.11
N ILE A 92 8.97 12.53 2.68
CA ILE A 92 10.08 13.41 2.37
C ILE A 92 11.02 12.71 1.38
N ALA A 93 11.42 13.41 0.35
CA ALA A 93 12.31 12.90 -0.68
C ALA A 93 13.61 13.71 -0.75
N ALA A 94 14.73 13.01 -0.74
CA ALA A 94 16.04 13.56 -1.07
C ALA A 94 16.26 13.42 -2.57
N ARG A 95 16.25 14.52 -3.30
CA ARG A 95 16.36 14.59 -4.75
C ARG A 95 17.80 14.86 -5.16
N LEU A 96 18.34 13.99 -6.00
CA LEU A 96 19.69 14.07 -6.56
C LEU A 96 19.60 14.38 -8.05
N PRO A 97 20.13 15.51 -8.53
CA PRO A 97 20.21 15.80 -9.96
C PRO A 97 21.27 14.91 -10.61
N LEU A 98 20.90 14.11 -11.61
CA LEU A 98 21.82 13.27 -12.39
C LEU A 98 22.18 13.90 -13.74
N GLY A 99 21.52 15.01 -14.09
CA GLY A 99 21.73 15.75 -15.32
C GLY A 99 20.69 16.85 -15.48
N LYS A 100 20.60 17.44 -16.68
CA LYS A 100 19.65 18.54 -16.92
C LYS A 100 18.18 18.13 -16.76
N ASP A 101 17.84 16.91 -17.21
CA ASP A 101 16.45 16.42 -17.26
C ASP A 101 16.23 15.19 -16.36
N TYR A 102 17.28 14.70 -15.69
CA TYR A 102 17.27 13.45 -14.92
C TYR A 102 17.43 13.73 -13.42
N HIS A 103 16.56 13.12 -12.63
CA HIS A 103 16.65 13.18 -11.17
C HIS A 103 16.39 11.80 -10.58
N ALA A 104 17.19 11.41 -9.62
CA ALA A 104 16.88 10.29 -8.74
C ALA A 104 16.44 10.84 -7.37
N SER A 105 15.57 10.13 -6.68
CA SER A 105 15.14 10.51 -5.34
C SER A 105 14.99 9.28 -4.46
N LEU A 106 15.44 9.40 -3.21
CA LEU A 106 15.10 8.49 -2.14
C LEU A 106 13.97 9.13 -1.33
N ASN A 107 12.89 8.42 -1.09
CA ASN A 107 11.77 8.94 -0.34
C ASN A 107 11.37 8.00 0.78
N ALA A 108 10.91 8.59 1.88
CA ALA A 108 10.39 7.86 3.02
C ALA A 108 9.35 8.70 3.76
N GLY A 109 8.42 8.06 4.42
CA GLY A 109 7.45 8.74 5.27
C GLY A 109 6.31 7.86 5.73
N PRO A 110 5.48 8.34 6.65
CA PRO A 110 4.30 7.66 7.12
C PRO A 110 3.18 7.64 6.08
N TYR A 111 2.26 6.71 6.26
CA TYR A 111 0.94 6.73 5.62
C TYR A 111 -0.16 6.41 6.61
N ILE A 112 -1.34 6.91 6.32
CA ILE A 112 -2.59 6.48 6.92
C ILE A 112 -3.52 5.97 5.80
N ALA A 113 -4.30 4.94 6.12
CA ALA A 113 -5.19 4.32 5.14
C ALA A 113 -6.53 3.95 5.79
N CYS A 114 -7.60 4.08 5.00
CA CYS A 114 -8.95 3.68 5.37
C CYS A 114 -9.45 2.61 4.42
N GLY A 115 -9.86 1.46 4.94
CA GLY A 115 -10.45 0.36 4.18
C GLY A 115 -11.82 0.75 3.64
N VAL A 116 -11.90 0.86 2.32
CA VAL A 116 -13.12 1.25 1.60
C VAL A 116 -13.87 0.07 0.99
N GLY A 117 -13.23 -1.11 0.92
CA GLY A 117 -13.84 -2.34 0.41
C GLY A 117 -12.86 -3.50 0.40
N GLY A 118 -13.34 -4.66 0.03
CA GLY A 118 -12.53 -5.87 -0.07
C GLY A 118 -13.38 -7.11 0.22
N LYS A 119 -12.94 -8.25 -0.29
CA LYS A 119 -13.60 -9.54 -0.07
C LYS A 119 -12.58 -10.57 0.36
N THR A 120 -12.95 -11.32 1.38
CA THR A 120 -12.24 -12.53 1.80
C THR A 120 -13.00 -13.73 1.28
N SER A 121 -12.31 -14.63 0.61
CA SER A 121 -12.91 -15.83 0.01
C SER A 121 -12.03 -17.04 0.27
N GLY A 122 -12.64 -18.21 0.28
CA GLY A 122 -11.95 -19.48 0.46
C GLY A 122 -12.91 -20.65 0.26
N SER A 123 -12.41 -21.84 0.47
CA SER A 123 -13.21 -23.07 0.44
C SER A 123 -13.02 -23.85 1.73
N ILE A 124 -14.13 -24.28 2.33
CA ILE A 124 -14.16 -25.13 3.52
C ILE A 124 -14.57 -26.54 3.09
N PRO A 125 -13.79 -27.58 3.44
CA PRO A 125 -14.20 -28.96 3.18
C PRO A 125 -15.50 -29.26 3.90
N TYR A 126 -16.45 -29.83 3.19
CA TYR A 126 -17.71 -30.28 3.76
C TYR A 126 -17.64 -31.80 4.00
N TYR A 127 -17.88 -32.22 5.23
CA TYR A 127 -17.92 -33.62 5.63
C TYR A 127 -19.36 -34.03 5.86
N HIS A 128 -19.82 -35.08 5.21
CA HIS A 128 -21.07 -35.75 5.51
C HIS A 128 -20.89 -36.68 6.73
N ASP A 129 -21.96 -37.09 7.38
CA ASP A 129 -21.98 -38.00 8.56
C ASP A 129 -21.22 -39.30 8.36
N THR A 130 -20.87 -39.67 7.14
CA THR A 130 -20.13 -40.89 6.76
C THR A 130 -18.62 -40.72 6.78
N GLY A 131 -18.08 -39.54 7.16
CA GLY A 131 -16.62 -39.29 7.30
C GLY A 131 -15.86 -39.09 5.99
N SER A 132 -16.52 -39.16 4.83
CA SER A 132 -15.89 -38.81 3.55
C SER A 132 -16.18 -37.36 3.18
N SER A 133 -15.16 -36.65 2.66
CA SER A 133 -15.34 -35.28 2.19
C SER A 133 -16.09 -35.26 0.86
N ASP A 134 -17.33 -34.80 0.88
CA ASP A 134 -18.24 -34.79 -0.28
C ASP A 134 -18.11 -33.55 -1.18
N GLY A 135 -17.22 -32.61 -0.83
CA GLY A 135 -17.01 -31.40 -1.62
C GLY A 135 -16.44 -30.22 -0.82
N ASN A 136 -16.28 -29.12 -1.52
CA ASN A 136 -15.81 -27.86 -0.93
C ASN A 136 -16.93 -26.81 -0.97
N ARG A 137 -17.30 -26.25 0.17
CA ARG A 137 -18.21 -25.11 0.24
C ARG A 137 -17.41 -23.82 0.08
N LEU A 138 -17.67 -23.10 -1.00
CA LEU A 138 -17.08 -21.78 -1.24
C LEU A 138 -17.76 -20.73 -0.36
N PHE A 139 -16.97 -19.86 0.26
CA PHE A 139 -17.47 -18.69 0.95
C PHE A 139 -16.84 -17.39 0.38
N LYS A 140 -17.58 -16.31 0.47
CA LYS A 140 -17.11 -14.96 0.11
C LYS A 140 -17.80 -13.95 1.01
N ILE A 141 -17.01 -13.32 1.88
CA ILE A 141 -17.48 -12.38 2.90
C ILE A 141 -16.74 -11.05 2.75
N ASP A 142 -17.26 -10.00 3.38
CA ASP A 142 -16.58 -8.72 3.42
C ASP A 142 -15.34 -8.80 4.30
N THR A 143 -14.23 -8.22 3.84
CA THR A 143 -12.96 -8.24 4.58
C THR A 143 -13.03 -7.35 5.83
N PHE A 144 -13.68 -6.19 5.70
CA PHE A 144 -13.83 -5.24 6.80
C PHE A 144 -15.20 -5.39 7.47
N GLY A 145 -15.23 -5.29 8.78
CA GLY A 145 -16.48 -5.33 9.54
C GLY A 145 -16.42 -6.28 10.73
N ASN A 146 -17.57 -6.52 11.33
CA ASN A 146 -17.68 -7.34 12.53
C ASN A 146 -17.79 -8.83 12.17
N ILE A 147 -17.03 -9.70 12.85
CA ILE A 147 -17.10 -11.16 12.69
C ILE A 147 -18.52 -11.67 13.03
N LEU A 148 -19.18 -11.10 14.00
CA LEU A 148 -20.55 -11.46 14.36
C LEU A 148 -21.59 -11.15 13.28
N GLU A 149 -21.24 -10.26 12.34
CA GLU A 149 -22.03 -9.89 11.17
C GLU A 149 -21.61 -10.64 9.90
N ASN A 150 -20.90 -11.76 10.08
CA ASN A 150 -20.41 -12.60 8.97
C ASN A 150 -19.38 -11.87 8.07
N ASN A 151 -18.52 -11.04 8.65
CA ASN A 151 -17.36 -10.42 7.99
C ASN A 151 -16.05 -11.05 8.47
N ALA A 152 -14.94 -10.76 7.79
CA ALA A 152 -13.63 -11.31 8.16
C ALA A 152 -13.00 -10.65 9.40
N GLY A 153 -13.56 -9.56 9.90
CA GLY A 153 -13.13 -8.91 11.15
C GLY A 153 -11.96 -7.95 11.03
N ASN A 154 -11.53 -7.61 9.82
CA ASN A 154 -10.41 -6.69 9.63
C ASN A 154 -10.81 -5.24 9.96
N ARG A 155 -9.84 -4.51 10.51
CA ARG A 155 -9.99 -3.08 10.76
C ARG A 155 -9.96 -2.30 9.46
N ARG A 156 -10.77 -1.23 9.42
CA ARG A 156 -10.73 -0.28 8.31
C ARG A 156 -9.53 0.65 8.36
N LEU A 157 -8.99 0.94 9.55
CA LEU A 157 -7.85 1.85 9.70
C LEU A 157 -6.54 1.05 9.69
N ASP A 158 -5.65 1.45 8.79
CA ASP A 158 -4.27 0.98 8.71
C ASP A 158 -3.31 2.19 8.69
N GLY A 159 -2.07 1.95 9.01
CA GLY A 159 -1.02 2.95 8.99
C GLY A 159 0.34 2.32 9.13
N GLY A 160 1.33 2.98 8.57
CA GLY A 160 2.68 2.45 8.53
C GLY A 160 3.67 3.39 7.90
N ILE A 161 4.72 2.82 7.34
CA ILE A 161 5.84 3.54 6.73
C ILE A 161 5.99 3.06 5.29
N ILE A 162 6.26 4.01 4.40
CA ILE A 162 6.66 3.77 3.01
C ILE A 162 8.10 4.24 2.84
N VAL A 163 8.89 3.43 2.14
CA VAL A 163 10.23 3.79 1.67
C VAL A 163 10.31 3.48 0.18
N GLY A 164 10.97 4.32 -0.59
CA GLY A 164 11.04 4.12 -2.02
C GLY A 164 12.17 4.88 -2.69
N ILE A 165 12.41 4.48 -3.93
CA ILE A 165 13.29 5.18 -4.86
C ILE A 165 12.48 5.58 -6.08
N THR A 166 12.72 6.78 -6.59
CA THR A 166 12.09 7.26 -7.82
C THR A 166 13.15 7.82 -8.76
N PHE A 167 12.90 7.61 -10.04
CA PHE A 167 13.69 8.16 -11.13
C PHE A 167 12.75 9.01 -11.99
N GLU A 168 13.11 10.28 -12.17
CA GLU A 168 12.34 11.24 -12.96
C GLU A 168 13.13 11.61 -14.21
N TYR A 169 12.49 11.45 -15.36
CA TYR A 169 12.96 11.95 -16.66
C TYR A 169 11.92 12.92 -17.22
N ARG A 170 12.23 14.21 -17.21
CA ARG A 170 11.28 15.27 -17.60
C ARG A 170 9.95 15.16 -16.81
N ARG A 171 8.93 14.59 -17.45
CA ARG A 171 7.59 14.40 -16.87
C ARG A 171 7.30 12.96 -16.46
N LEU A 172 8.11 12.02 -16.92
CA LEU A 172 7.97 10.61 -16.58
C LEU A 172 8.58 10.32 -15.22
N ILE A 173 7.87 9.59 -14.39
CA ILE A 173 8.32 9.12 -13.08
C ILE A 173 8.28 7.59 -13.11
N ILE A 174 9.37 6.96 -12.72
CA ILE A 174 9.44 5.52 -12.52
C ILE A 174 9.91 5.30 -11.10
N GLY A 175 9.30 4.39 -10.36
CA GLY A 175 9.64 4.15 -8.97
C GLY A 175 9.53 2.70 -8.54
N ALA A 176 10.19 2.42 -7.43
CA ALA A 176 10.00 1.21 -6.66
C ALA A 176 9.83 1.60 -5.19
N GLU A 177 8.86 1.02 -4.51
CA GLU A 177 8.59 1.32 -3.11
C GLU A 177 8.19 0.07 -2.33
N ALA A 178 8.46 0.10 -1.04
CA ALA A 178 8.00 -0.87 -0.07
C ALA A 178 7.17 -0.17 1.01
N GLN A 179 6.06 -0.79 1.37
CA GLN A 179 5.11 -0.34 2.37
C GLN A 179 5.04 -1.36 3.50
N VAL A 180 5.25 -0.89 4.73
CA VAL A 180 5.22 -1.71 5.94
C VAL A 180 4.14 -1.18 6.85
N GLY A 181 3.04 -1.93 7.00
CA GLY A 181 1.98 -1.64 7.94
C GLY A 181 2.43 -1.89 9.38
N LEU A 182 2.09 -0.99 10.27
CA LEU A 182 2.41 -1.08 11.70
C LEU A 182 1.18 -1.46 12.53
N VAL A 183 -0.02 -1.30 11.95
CA VAL A 183 -1.28 -1.62 12.60
C VAL A 183 -1.59 -3.11 12.44
N LYS A 184 -2.01 -3.76 13.52
CA LYS A 184 -2.53 -5.13 13.50
C LYS A 184 -3.95 -5.10 12.90
N ILE A 185 -4.14 -5.73 11.75
CA ILE A 185 -5.36 -5.58 10.94
C ILE A 185 -6.57 -6.33 11.50
N ASN A 186 -6.38 -7.48 12.16
CA ASN A 186 -7.50 -8.25 12.71
C ASN A 186 -7.50 -8.25 14.25
N GLN A 187 -8.18 -7.30 14.85
CA GLN A 187 -8.29 -7.22 16.31
C GLN A 187 -9.52 -7.94 16.90
N GLN A 188 -10.53 -8.27 16.10
CA GLN A 188 -11.74 -8.88 16.63
C GLN A 188 -11.52 -10.35 17.02
N LEU A 189 -10.62 -11.06 16.35
CA LEU A 189 -10.18 -12.38 16.80
C LEU A 189 -9.55 -12.35 18.19
N ARG A 190 -8.95 -11.22 18.60
CA ARG A 190 -8.42 -11.03 19.95
C ARG A 190 -9.50 -11.05 21.03
N GLN A 191 -10.71 -10.61 20.72
CA GLN A 191 -11.82 -10.58 21.68
C GLN A 191 -12.48 -11.96 21.88
N VAL A 192 -12.30 -12.84 20.88
CA VAL A 192 -12.89 -14.20 20.89
C VAL A 192 -11.91 -15.23 21.47
N ILE A 193 -10.60 -15.00 21.34
CA ILE A 193 -9.54 -15.92 21.78
C ILE A 193 -8.57 -15.12 22.64
N ASP A 194 -8.82 -15.11 23.95
CA ASP A 194 -8.03 -14.34 24.92
C ASP A 194 -6.82 -15.15 25.45
N THR A 195 -5.97 -15.63 24.56
CA THR A 195 -4.69 -16.23 24.92
C THR A 195 -3.53 -15.34 24.51
N GLU A 196 -2.53 -15.13 25.40
CA GLU A 196 -1.33 -14.32 25.11
C GLU A 196 -0.61 -14.78 23.84
N GLU A 197 -0.61 -16.07 23.58
CA GLU A 197 -0.05 -16.66 22.37
C GLU A 197 -0.70 -16.12 21.10
N PHE A 198 -2.02 -15.98 21.08
CA PHE A 198 -2.77 -15.50 19.94
C PHE A 198 -2.58 -14.00 19.68
N HIS A 199 -2.25 -13.21 20.69
CA HIS A 199 -1.93 -11.78 20.52
C HIS A 199 -0.69 -11.55 19.64
N ASN A 200 0.21 -12.53 19.55
CA ASN A 200 1.40 -12.47 18.71
C ASN A 200 1.13 -12.86 17.25
N TYR A 201 -0.02 -13.48 16.95
CA TYR A 201 -0.41 -13.95 15.61
C TYR A 201 -1.09 -12.89 14.75
N LEU A 202 -1.43 -11.72 15.31
CA LEU A 202 -2.17 -10.71 14.56
C LEU A 202 -1.32 -10.12 13.43
N PRO A 203 -1.72 -10.33 12.17
CA PRO A 203 -0.94 -9.94 11.02
C PRO A 203 -0.97 -8.44 10.77
N ARG A 204 0.01 -7.97 10.01
CA ARG A 204 0.13 -6.62 9.47
C ARG A 204 0.34 -6.70 7.96
N ASN A 205 0.04 -5.63 7.28
CA ASN A 205 0.22 -5.52 5.84
C ASN A 205 1.68 -5.25 5.47
N PHE A 206 2.16 -5.95 4.44
CA PHE A 206 3.38 -5.63 3.72
C PHE A 206 3.08 -5.62 2.23
N ALA A 207 3.55 -4.60 1.53
CA ALA A 207 3.44 -4.52 0.07
C ALA A 207 4.70 -3.91 -0.54
N SER A 208 4.98 -4.29 -1.78
CA SER A 208 5.99 -3.68 -2.63
C SER A 208 5.41 -3.39 -4.00
N PHE A 209 5.78 -2.25 -4.58
CA PHE A 209 5.24 -1.79 -5.85
C PHE A 209 6.36 -1.30 -6.76
N PHE A 210 6.20 -1.57 -8.04
CA PHE A 210 6.83 -0.85 -9.11
C PHE A 210 5.81 0.15 -9.65
N THR A 211 6.20 1.42 -9.78
CA THR A 211 5.29 2.51 -10.11
C THR A 211 5.73 3.25 -11.37
N VAL A 212 4.75 3.70 -12.12
CA VAL A 212 4.93 4.62 -13.26
C VAL A 212 4.00 5.79 -13.05
N GLY A 213 4.53 6.99 -13.23
CA GLY A 213 3.79 8.22 -13.03
C GLY A 213 4.08 9.27 -14.08
N TYR A 214 3.22 10.26 -14.14
CA TYR A 214 3.35 11.41 -15.01
C TYR A 214 3.17 12.71 -14.23
N LYS A 215 4.14 13.61 -14.37
CA LYS A 215 4.11 14.94 -13.75
C LYS A 215 3.46 15.93 -14.71
N PHE A 216 2.37 16.56 -14.28
CA PHE A 216 1.63 17.50 -15.10
C PHE A 216 2.32 18.86 -15.19
N ARG A 217 2.87 19.34 -14.07
CA ARG A 217 3.55 20.62 -13.99
C ARG A 217 4.55 20.64 -12.85
#